data_08ddca7da058288c2e334664bf0c9cfc
#
_entry.id   08ddca7da058288c2e334664bf0c9cfc
#
_cell.length_a   1.000
_cell.length_b   1.000
_cell.length_c   1.000
_cell.angle_alpha   90.00
_cell.angle_beta   90.00
_cell.angle_gamma   90.00
#
_symmetry.space_group_name_H-M   'P 1'
#
loop_
_entity.id
_entity.type
_entity.pdbx_description
1 polymer ?
#
loop_
_entity_poly.entity_id
_entity_poly.type
_entity_poly.pdbx_seq_one_letter_code
_entity_poly.pdbx_strand_id
1 'polypeptide(L)'
;MKKFILIALIIPVSLFAQQTTEYMFYDGHNREYILYIPSSYNSSQPTPILFAFHGGTGYADDFMNYEADFRPIADTAGFILVYPQALGDPNDCFNTSWLHKDPTDHKDIFFIETLIDTLSTLYNVDSDRIYACGYSLGGMFSYELACNLNYKIAAISSVSGAAFIGAFGNCDLYHPTAVLTINGTTDNEHPYNDQSGVFFPVPNISEFWANHNNTDQTPVVTTIPDYDPTDGSTVERYSWLNGDNCVYVEELKVINGGHQWPGTFGNMDIAASNETWRFVSKFNTSGLINCSSTNTENQQLALEGKLVKRVNLLGKEVKNSSFVIDLFDNGNSKKIFIIK
;
A
#
# COMPACT_ATOMS: atom_id res chain seq x y z
N MET A 1 49.39 31.73 -30.55
CA MET A 1 47.98 31.34 -30.28
C MET A 1 47.93 30.58 -28.96
N LYS A 2 47.46 31.20 -27.85
CA LYS A 2 47.32 30.53 -26.55
C LYS A 2 45.99 29.77 -26.56
N LYS A 3 46.04 28.43 -26.47
CA LYS A 3 44.82 27.59 -26.31
C LYS A 3 44.36 27.70 -24.87
N PHE A 4 43.21 28.33 -24.64
CA PHE A 4 42.49 28.25 -23.37
C PHE A 4 41.77 26.89 -23.32
N ILE A 5 42.13 26.03 -22.36
CA ILE A 5 41.40 24.83 -22.04
C ILE A 5 40.35 25.25 -21.01
N LEU A 6 39.08 25.23 -21.41
CA LEU A 6 37.94 25.42 -20.52
C LEU A 6 37.72 24.09 -19.78
N ILE A 7 38.13 24.00 -18.51
CA ILE A 7 37.82 22.88 -17.64
C ILE A 7 36.40 23.13 -17.11
N ALA A 8 35.42 22.43 -17.67
CA ALA A 8 34.08 22.37 -17.09
C ALA A 8 34.15 21.61 -15.77
N LEU A 9 34.05 22.31 -14.65
CA LEU A 9 33.88 21.69 -13.34
C LEU A 9 32.49 21.08 -13.31
N ILE A 10 32.40 19.75 -13.48
CA ILE A 10 31.18 19.01 -13.19
C ILE A 10 31.11 18.93 -11.67
N ILE A 11 30.37 19.84 -11.06
CA ILE A 11 30.00 19.73 -9.64
C ILE A 11 28.97 18.61 -9.58
N PRO A 12 29.21 17.51 -8.83
CA PRO A 12 28.18 16.54 -8.62
C PRO A 12 27.05 17.25 -7.86
N VAL A 13 25.88 17.40 -8.49
CA VAL A 13 24.66 17.81 -7.82
C VAL A 13 24.28 16.63 -6.93
N SER A 14 24.59 16.72 -5.64
CA SER A 14 24.08 15.79 -4.65
C SER A 14 22.56 16.00 -4.62
N LEU A 15 21.81 15.09 -5.19
CA LEU A 15 20.36 15.06 -5.09
C LEU A 15 20.02 14.65 -3.65
N PHE A 16 19.65 15.63 -2.83
CA PHE A 16 19.04 15.36 -1.53
C PHE A 16 17.55 15.05 -1.77
N ALA A 17 17.00 14.18 -0.94
CA ALA A 17 15.55 14.02 -0.88
C ALA A 17 14.90 15.39 -0.63
N GLN A 18 13.84 15.69 -1.35
CA GLN A 18 13.15 16.98 -1.25
C GLN A 18 11.74 16.73 -0.73
N GLN A 19 11.42 17.34 0.42
CA GLN A 19 10.07 17.42 0.95
C GLN A 19 9.57 18.85 0.82
N THR A 20 8.38 19.02 0.24
CA THR A 20 7.73 20.32 0.08
C THR A 20 6.24 20.21 0.39
N THR A 21 5.67 21.27 0.93
CA THR A 21 4.20 21.44 1.00
C THR A 21 3.79 22.28 -0.19
N GLU A 22 2.91 21.70 -1.00
CA GLU A 22 2.45 22.26 -2.27
C GLU A 22 0.95 22.53 -2.24
N TYR A 23 0.49 23.39 -3.12
CA TYR A 23 -0.91 23.77 -3.21
C TYR A 23 -1.38 23.71 -4.66
N MET A 24 -2.56 23.15 -4.85
CA MET A 24 -3.26 23.13 -6.14
C MET A 24 -4.65 23.75 -5.99
N PHE A 25 -4.97 24.75 -6.83
CA PHE A 25 -6.32 25.29 -6.85
C PHE A 25 -7.24 24.32 -7.62
N TYR A 26 -8.22 23.79 -6.93
CA TYR A 26 -9.18 22.83 -7.48
C TYR A 26 -10.58 23.06 -6.88
N ASP A 27 -11.61 23.10 -7.73
CA ASP A 27 -13.03 23.26 -7.36
C ASP A 27 -13.28 24.39 -6.33
N GLY A 28 -12.64 25.56 -6.54
CA GLY A 28 -12.81 26.74 -5.68
C GLY A 28 -11.97 26.75 -4.39
N HIS A 29 -11.17 25.73 -4.14
CA HIS A 29 -10.36 25.57 -2.94
C HIS A 29 -8.87 25.45 -3.27
N ASN A 30 -8.01 25.99 -2.39
CA ASN A 30 -6.60 25.63 -2.40
C ASN A 30 -6.44 24.27 -1.70
N ARG A 31 -6.15 23.23 -2.47
CA ARG A 31 -5.92 21.87 -1.97
C ARG A 31 -4.42 21.72 -1.65
N GLU A 32 -4.13 21.40 -0.41
CA GLU A 32 -2.77 21.17 0.07
C GLU A 32 -2.37 19.71 -0.11
N TYR A 33 -1.09 19.48 -0.38
CA TYR A 33 -0.46 18.16 -0.32
C TYR A 33 1.02 18.28 0.02
N ILE A 34 1.56 17.26 0.70
CA ILE A 34 2.99 17.15 0.93
C ILE A 34 3.56 16.24 -0.16
N LEU A 35 4.58 16.73 -0.84
CA LEU A 35 5.31 16.00 -1.87
C LEU A 35 6.70 15.65 -1.36
N TYR A 36 7.06 14.37 -1.48
CA TYR A 36 8.40 13.88 -1.18
C TYR A 36 9.01 13.22 -2.41
N ILE A 37 10.11 13.79 -2.89
CA ILE A 37 10.90 13.26 -3.99
C ILE A 37 12.15 12.60 -3.40
N PRO A 38 12.34 11.28 -3.54
CA PRO A 38 13.49 10.59 -2.98
C PRO A 38 14.79 11.04 -3.66
N SER A 39 15.90 10.97 -2.94
CA SER A 39 17.23 11.33 -3.49
C SER A 39 17.65 10.47 -4.68
N SER A 40 17.05 9.30 -4.84
CA SER A 40 17.27 8.38 -5.97
C SER A 40 16.47 8.74 -7.23
N TYR A 41 15.56 9.74 -7.17
CA TYR A 41 14.75 10.13 -8.33
C TYR A 41 15.62 10.55 -9.51
N ASN A 42 15.29 10.01 -10.68
CA ASN A 42 15.94 10.31 -11.94
C ASN A 42 14.90 10.57 -13.03
N SER A 43 14.83 11.81 -13.51
CA SER A 43 13.85 12.21 -14.54
C SER A 43 13.96 11.45 -15.87
N SER A 44 15.04 10.70 -16.10
CA SER A 44 15.21 9.85 -17.29
C SER A 44 14.55 8.45 -17.14
N GLN A 45 14.08 8.10 -15.92
CA GLN A 45 13.47 6.79 -15.63
C GLN A 45 12.06 6.99 -15.09
N PRO A 46 11.05 6.25 -15.61
CA PRO A 46 9.71 6.26 -15.05
C PRO A 46 9.72 5.81 -13.58
N THR A 47 9.09 6.59 -12.70
CA THR A 47 9.13 6.41 -11.25
C THR A 47 7.73 6.14 -10.71
N PRO A 48 7.52 5.08 -9.91
CA PRO A 48 6.24 4.83 -9.26
C PRO A 48 5.84 5.98 -8.33
N ILE A 49 4.54 6.12 -8.08
CA ILE A 49 4.00 7.09 -7.13
C ILE A 49 3.08 6.41 -6.13
N LEU A 50 3.20 6.77 -4.85
CA LEU A 50 2.31 6.33 -3.78
C LEU A 50 1.60 7.53 -3.18
N PHE A 51 0.28 7.50 -3.18
CA PHE A 51 -0.58 8.41 -2.45
C PHE A 51 -0.94 7.81 -1.09
N ALA A 52 -0.70 8.55 0.00
CA ALA A 52 -0.96 8.12 1.37
C ALA A 52 -1.96 9.07 2.04
N PHE A 53 -3.13 8.54 2.43
CA PHE A 53 -4.29 9.32 2.89
C PHE A 53 -4.48 9.18 4.40
N HIS A 54 -4.52 10.32 5.10
CA HIS A 54 -4.80 10.38 6.55
C HIS A 54 -6.25 9.98 6.88
N GLY A 55 -6.49 9.63 8.13
CA GLY A 55 -7.82 9.33 8.67
C GLY A 55 -8.71 10.57 8.80
N GLY A 56 -9.95 10.37 9.23
CA GLY A 56 -10.86 11.46 9.57
C GLY A 56 -10.30 12.34 10.66
N THR A 57 -10.57 13.66 10.61
CA THR A 57 -10.05 14.68 11.52
C THR A 57 -8.51 14.82 11.54
N GLY A 58 -7.81 14.05 10.69
CA GLY A 58 -6.35 14.04 10.61
C GLY A 58 -5.79 15.14 9.70
N TYR A 59 -4.47 15.27 9.75
CA TYR A 59 -3.70 16.15 8.88
C TYR A 59 -2.61 15.35 8.17
N ALA A 60 -2.30 15.75 6.94
CA ALA A 60 -1.29 15.09 6.11
C ALA A 60 0.09 15.08 6.78
N ASP A 61 0.46 16.20 7.45
CA ASP A 61 1.74 16.33 8.16
C ASP A 61 1.81 15.40 9.39
N ASP A 62 0.75 15.34 10.18
CA ASP A 62 0.67 14.45 11.33
C ASP A 62 0.73 12.98 10.90
N PHE A 63 -0.03 12.62 9.86
CA PHE A 63 -0.04 11.26 9.31
C PHE A 63 1.35 10.86 8.83
N MET A 64 2.02 11.74 8.08
CA MET A 64 3.38 11.50 7.61
C MET A 64 4.38 11.35 8.75
N ASN A 65 4.30 12.18 9.79
CA ASN A 65 5.35 12.23 10.82
C ASN A 65 5.13 11.26 11.99
N TYR A 66 3.88 10.92 12.30
CA TYR A 66 3.54 10.20 13.55
C TYR A 66 2.84 8.86 13.33
N GLU A 67 2.32 8.59 12.12
CA GLU A 67 1.58 7.36 11.85
C GLU A 67 2.25 6.55 10.74
N ALA A 68 2.35 7.11 9.54
CA ALA A 68 2.73 6.41 8.31
C ALA A 68 3.91 7.07 7.59
N ASP A 69 5.09 7.07 8.21
CA ASP A 69 6.30 7.59 7.55
C ASP A 69 6.82 6.62 6.49
N PHE A 70 6.49 6.90 5.22
CA PHE A 70 7.00 6.15 4.08
C PHE A 70 8.32 6.69 3.51
N ARG A 71 8.85 7.81 4.00
CA ARG A 71 10.07 8.45 3.44
C ARG A 71 11.29 7.54 3.42
N PRO A 72 11.60 6.77 4.50
CA PRO A 72 12.72 5.83 4.46
C PRO A 72 12.54 4.72 3.41
N ILE A 73 11.27 4.30 3.18
CA ILE A 73 10.95 3.30 2.16
C ILE A 73 11.09 3.93 0.76
N ALA A 74 10.60 5.16 0.58
CA ALA A 74 10.72 5.90 -0.67
C ALA A 74 12.18 6.11 -1.08
N ASP A 75 13.06 6.45 -0.13
CA ASP A 75 14.49 6.62 -0.38
C ASP A 75 15.19 5.32 -0.84
N THR A 76 14.79 4.19 -0.28
CA THR A 76 15.41 2.90 -0.61
C THR A 76 14.81 2.24 -1.84
N ALA A 77 13.50 2.40 -2.05
CA ALA A 77 12.77 1.76 -3.14
C ALA A 77 12.58 2.65 -4.38
N GLY A 78 12.80 3.96 -4.27
CA GLY A 78 12.81 4.89 -5.39
C GLY A 78 11.41 5.19 -5.93
N PHE A 79 10.49 5.68 -5.10
CA PHE A 79 9.17 6.14 -5.54
C PHE A 79 8.86 7.55 -5.04
N ILE A 80 8.04 8.27 -5.80
CA ILE A 80 7.49 9.57 -5.41
C ILE A 80 6.38 9.33 -4.39
N LEU A 81 6.38 10.10 -3.30
CA LEU A 81 5.41 9.95 -2.21
C LEU A 81 4.60 11.23 -2.06
N VAL A 82 3.30 11.10 -1.94
CA VAL A 82 2.35 12.21 -1.82
C VAL A 82 1.42 11.97 -0.66
N TYR A 83 1.29 12.96 0.23
CA TYR A 83 0.30 12.99 1.29
C TYR A 83 -0.68 14.14 1.03
N PRO A 84 -1.81 13.87 0.36
CA PRO A 84 -2.84 14.89 0.16
C PRO A 84 -3.54 15.24 1.47
N GLN A 85 -3.98 16.51 1.59
CA GLN A 85 -4.79 16.99 2.69
C GLN A 85 -6.28 17.01 2.30
N ALA A 86 -7.11 16.35 3.11
CA ALA A 86 -8.57 16.46 2.98
C ALA A 86 -9.05 17.86 3.34
N LEU A 87 -10.15 18.28 2.74
CA LEU A 87 -10.85 19.51 3.14
C LEU A 87 -11.53 19.33 4.51
N GLY A 88 -11.88 20.44 5.12
CA GLY A 88 -12.79 20.44 6.27
C GLY A 88 -14.14 19.81 5.90
N ASP A 89 -14.72 19.05 6.83
CA ASP A 89 -16.04 18.47 6.63
C ASP A 89 -17.06 19.62 6.38
N PRO A 90 -17.89 19.54 5.35
CA PRO A 90 -18.91 20.57 5.08
C PRO A 90 -19.88 20.81 6.24
N ASN A 91 -20.05 19.81 7.12
CA ASN A 91 -20.93 19.88 8.28
C ASN A 91 -20.19 20.27 9.58
N ASP A 92 -18.85 20.12 9.59
CA ASP A 92 -17.98 20.47 10.69
C ASP A 92 -16.62 20.92 10.16
N CYS A 93 -16.48 22.21 9.88
CA CYS A 93 -15.28 22.77 9.25
C CYS A 93 -14.01 22.68 10.11
N PHE A 94 -14.12 22.28 11.38
CA PHE A 94 -12.97 21.98 12.25
C PHE A 94 -12.41 20.56 12.07
N ASN A 95 -13.17 19.70 11.37
CA ASN A 95 -12.79 18.32 11.13
C ASN A 95 -12.52 18.09 9.64
N THR A 96 -11.35 17.58 9.31
CA THR A 96 -11.01 17.17 7.93
C THR A 96 -11.68 15.85 7.58
N SER A 97 -12.17 15.72 6.37
CA SER A 97 -12.82 14.50 5.89
C SER A 97 -12.73 14.35 4.38
N TRP A 98 -12.62 13.10 3.93
CA TRP A 98 -12.75 12.76 2.51
C TRP A 98 -14.24 12.69 2.13
N LEU A 99 -14.62 13.36 1.04
CA LEU A 99 -16.02 13.53 0.64
C LEU A 99 -16.68 12.25 0.08
N HIS A 100 -15.90 11.19 -0.15
CA HIS A 100 -16.41 9.88 -0.58
C HIS A 100 -17.53 9.30 0.30
N LYS A 101 -17.74 9.86 1.50
CA LYS A 101 -18.88 9.52 2.36
C LYS A 101 -20.24 9.85 1.74
N ASP A 102 -20.28 10.81 0.82
CA ASP A 102 -21.44 11.10 -0.02
C ASP A 102 -21.25 10.35 -1.35
N PRO A 103 -22.04 9.31 -1.65
CA PRO A 103 -21.85 8.50 -2.86
C PRO A 103 -22.09 9.28 -4.16
N THR A 104 -22.59 10.52 -4.07
CA THR A 104 -22.80 11.42 -5.21
C THR A 104 -21.74 12.50 -5.34
N ASP A 105 -20.85 12.67 -4.35
CA ASP A 105 -19.78 13.67 -4.35
C ASP A 105 -18.42 13.00 -4.64
N HIS A 106 -17.97 13.17 -5.88
CA HIS A 106 -16.69 12.66 -6.35
C HIS A 106 -15.56 13.71 -6.37
N LYS A 107 -15.73 14.85 -5.69
CA LYS A 107 -14.77 15.96 -5.79
C LYS A 107 -13.37 15.59 -5.34
N ASP A 108 -13.22 14.83 -4.26
CA ASP A 108 -11.90 14.39 -3.82
C ASP A 108 -11.30 13.36 -4.78
N ILE A 109 -12.12 12.49 -5.38
CA ILE A 109 -11.67 11.51 -6.37
C ILE A 109 -11.10 12.25 -7.58
N PHE A 110 -11.82 13.21 -8.13
CA PHE A 110 -11.36 14.01 -9.27
C PHE A 110 -10.22 14.99 -8.91
N PHE A 111 -10.14 15.42 -7.64
CA PHE A 111 -8.96 16.13 -7.16
C PHE A 111 -7.71 15.25 -7.26
N ILE A 112 -7.77 14.01 -6.76
CA ILE A 112 -6.64 13.09 -6.85
C ILE A 112 -6.31 12.75 -8.30
N GLU A 113 -7.30 12.57 -9.16
CA GLU A 113 -7.05 12.38 -10.59
C GLU A 113 -6.28 13.55 -11.19
N THR A 114 -6.74 14.80 -10.92
CA THR A 114 -6.07 16.00 -11.41
C THR A 114 -4.65 16.14 -10.83
N LEU A 115 -4.46 15.74 -9.58
CA LEU A 115 -3.14 15.76 -8.94
C LEU A 115 -2.20 14.74 -9.57
N ILE A 116 -2.66 13.52 -9.89
CA ILE A 116 -1.91 12.51 -10.65
C ILE A 116 -1.46 13.09 -11.99
N ASP A 117 -2.37 13.70 -12.75
CA ASP A 117 -2.08 14.28 -14.06
C ASP A 117 -1.08 15.44 -13.95
N THR A 118 -1.25 16.31 -12.96
CA THR A 118 -0.34 17.42 -12.68
C THR A 118 1.08 16.92 -12.37
N LEU A 119 1.21 15.96 -11.46
CA LEU A 119 2.51 15.41 -11.09
C LEU A 119 3.16 14.66 -12.25
N SER A 120 2.37 14.01 -13.11
CA SER A 120 2.87 13.35 -14.33
C SER A 120 3.38 14.33 -15.38
N THR A 121 2.97 15.61 -15.35
CA THR A 121 3.56 16.64 -16.20
C THR A 121 4.87 17.23 -15.64
N LEU A 122 5.03 17.20 -14.31
CA LEU A 122 6.18 17.76 -13.60
C LEU A 122 7.32 16.76 -13.41
N TYR A 123 6.98 15.50 -13.26
CA TYR A 123 7.91 14.40 -12.99
C TYR A 123 7.70 13.26 -13.99
N ASN A 124 8.74 12.46 -14.20
CA ASN A 124 8.63 11.24 -15.02
C ASN A 124 7.99 10.12 -14.19
N VAL A 125 6.65 10.22 -14.02
CA VAL A 125 5.85 9.24 -13.29
C VAL A 125 5.63 8.01 -14.18
N ASP A 126 5.74 6.82 -13.60
CA ASP A 126 5.32 5.59 -14.22
C ASP A 126 3.78 5.47 -14.12
N SER A 127 3.09 5.77 -15.22
CA SER A 127 1.63 5.78 -15.28
C SER A 127 0.99 4.41 -14.98
N ASP A 128 1.74 3.32 -15.11
CA ASP A 128 1.26 1.98 -14.82
C ASP A 128 1.49 1.57 -13.36
N ARG A 129 2.23 2.37 -12.58
CA ARG A 129 2.56 2.09 -11.18
C ARG A 129 2.18 3.25 -10.26
N ILE A 130 0.88 3.54 -10.22
CA ILE A 130 0.27 4.53 -9.32
C ILE A 130 -0.49 3.77 -8.24
N TYR A 131 -0.17 4.06 -6.99
CA TYR A 131 -0.69 3.34 -5.83
C TYR A 131 -1.39 4.27 -4.86
N ALA A 132 -2.35 3.73 -4.11
CA ALA A 132 -3.05 4.44 -3.05
C ALA A 132 -3.01 3.62 -1.75
N CYS A 133 -2.82 4.29 -0.64
CA CYS A 133 -2.99 3.69 0.68
C CYS A 133 -3.54 4.71 1.67
N GLY A 134 -4.10 4.24 2.78
CA GLY A 134 -4.55 5.16 3.80
C GLY A 134 -4.98 4.48 5.09
N TYR A 135 -5.20 5.32 6.09
CA TYR A 135 -5.63 4.95 7.43
C TYR A 135 -7.09 5.35 7.66
N SER A 136 -7.88 4.45 8.28
CA SER A 136 -9.24 4.79 8.68
C SER A 136 -10.07 5.31 7.48
N LEU A 137 -10.59 6.54 7.51
CA LEU A 137 -11.26 7.15 6.36
C LEU A 137 -10.38 7.26 5.12
N GLY A 138 -9.05 7.42 5.27
CA GLY A 138 -8.12 7.37 4.14
C GLY A 138 -8.00 5.98 3.54
N GLY A 139 -8.11 4.93 4.37
CA GLY A 139 -8.19 3.54 3.91
C GLY A 139 -9.48 3.28 3.13
N MET A 140 -10.62 3.79 3.61
CA MET A 140 -11.90 3.75 2.90
C MET A 140 -11.80 4.47 1.56
N PHE A 141 -11.20 5.67 1.55
CA PHE A 141 -11.00 6.46 0.35
C PHE A 141 -10.11 5.76 -0.69
N SER A 142 -9.15 4.95 -0.24
CA SER A 142 -8.34 4.12 -1.14
C SER A 142 -9.18 3.10 -1.93
N TYR A 143 -10.22 2.51 -1.33
CA TYR A 143 -11.16 1.66 -2.06
C TYR A 143 -11.95 2.46 -3.12
N GLU A 144 -12.39 3.68 -2.78
CA GLU A 144 -13.10 4.54 -3.72
C GLU A 144 -12.23 4.92 -4.93
N LEU A 145 -10.94 5.17 -4.70
CA LEU A 145 -10.00 5.43 -5.79
C LEU A 145 -9.80 4.17 -6.66
N ALA A 146 -9.69 2.99 -6.06
CA ALA A 146 -9.61 1.74 -6.81
C ALA A 146 -10.88 1.47 -7.64
N CYS A 147 -12.05 1.91 -7.16
CA CYS A 147 -13.31 1.81 -7.90
C CYS A 147 -13.42 2.83 -9.03
N ASN A 148 -13.20 4.11 -8.73
CA ASN A 148 -13.55 5.22 -9.63
C ASN A 148 -12.39 5.64 -10.54
N LEU A 149 -11.13 5.39 -10.13
CA LEU A 149 -9.92 5.65 -10.91
C LEU A 149 -9.17 4.36 -11.24
N ASN A 150 -9.90 3.25 -11.39
CA ASN A 150 -9.33 1.94 -11.68
C ASN A 150 -8.36 1.97 -12.86
N TYR A 151 -8.64 2.76 -13.89
CA TYR A 151 -7.79 2.92 -15.07
C TYR A 151 -6.43 3.62 -14.82
N LYS A 152 -6.22 4.17 -13.60
CA LYS A 152 -4.95 4.80 -13.17
C LYS A 152 -4.32 4.07 -11.99
N ILE A 153 -5.12 3.54 -11.05
CA ILE A 153 -4.66 2.94 -9.80
C ILE A 153 -4.34 1.46 -9.99
N ALA A 154 -3.09 1.09 -9.86
CA ALA A 154 -2.62 -0.28 -10.08
C ALA A 154 -2.88 -1.21 -8.88
N ALA A 155 -2.73 -0.71 -7.66
CA ALA A 155 -2.93 -1.46 -6.43
C ALA A 155 -3.21 -0.52 -5.26
N ILE A 156 -3.87 -1.03 -4.23
CA ILE A 156 -4.16 -0.27 -3.01
C ILE A 156 -3.82 -1.05 -1.74
N SER A 157 -3.68 -0.28 -0.63
CA SER A 157 -3.64 -0.82 0.72
C SER A 157 -4.54 0.02 1.64
N SER A 158 -5.45 -0.65 2.35
CA SER A 158 -6.33 -0.03 3.33
C SER A 158 -5.98 -0.51 4.74
N VAL A 159 -5.66 0.42 5.64
CA VAL A 159 -5.29 0.11 7.03
C VAL A 159 -6.38 0.64 7.96
N SER A 160 -6.98 -0.24 8.77
CA SER A 160 -8.13 0.05 9.62
C SER A 160 -9.27 0.76 8.87
N GLY A 161 -9.32 0.58 7.54
CA GLY A 161 -10.37 1.09 6.69
C GLY A 161 -11.50 0.07 6.56
N ALA A 162 -12.73 0.58 6.48
CA ALA A 162 -13.91 -0.18 6.14
C ALA A 162 -14.39 0.17 4.72
N ALA A 163 -15.53 -0.32 4.32
CA ALA A 163 -16.25 0.16 3.14
C ALA A 163 -17.72 0.30 3.50
N PHE A 164 -18.37 1.40 3.11
CA PHE A 164 -19.81 1.55 3.31
C PHE A 164 -20.58 0.50 2.51
N ILE A 165 -21.70 0.02 3.05
CA ILE A 165 -22.61 -0.83 2.30
C ILE A 165 -23.09 -0.06 1.07
N GLY A 166 -22.87 -0.66 -0.12
CA GLY A 166 -23.14 0.00 -1.40
C GLY A 166 -21.94 0.66 -2.08
N ALA A 167 -20.80 0.84 -1.39
CA ALA A 167 -19.61 1.48 -1.96
C ALA A 167 -19.14 0.82 -3.28
N PHE A 168 -19.27 -0.49 -3.38
CA PHE A 168 -18.81 -1.24 -4.56
C PHE A 168 -19.89 -1.40 -5.65
N GLY A 169 -21.09 -0.84 -5.45
CA GLY A 169 -22.21 -1.01 -6.40
C GLY A 169 -22.02 -0.31 -7.74
N ASN A 170 -21.15 0.70 -7.81
CA ASN A 170 -20.91 1.52 -8.98
C ASN A 170 -19.42 1.58 -9.35
N CYS A 171 -18.65 0.54 -9.03
CA CYS A 171 -17.24 0.49 -9.41
C CYS A 171 -17.06 0.33 -10.91
N ASP A 172 -16.29 1.21 -11.54
CA ASP A 172 -15.85 1.11 -12.94
C ASP A 172 -14.51 0.37 -13.00
N LEU A 173 -14.58 -0.95 -12.97
CA LEU A 173 -13.41 -1.83 -12.88
C LEU A 173 -12.94 -2.28 -14.26
N TYR A 174 -11.88 -1.67 -14.75
CA TYR A 174 -11.29 -1.92 -16.08
C TYR A 174 -10.25 -3.04 -16.09
N HIS A 175 -9.61 -3.30 -14.96
CA HIS A 175 -8.59 -4.34 -14.83
C HIS A 175 -8.65 -4.99 -13.44
N PRO A 176 -8.14 -6.23 -13.29
CA PRO A 176 -7.94 -6.84 -11.98
C PRO A 176 -7.06 -5.95 -11.10
N THR A 177 -7.46 -5.74 -9.85
CA THR A 177 -6.80 -4.79 -8.93
C THR A 177 -6.31 -5.49 -7.69
N ALA A 178 -5.02 -5.38 -7.40
CA ALA A 178 -4.44 -5.93 -6.19
C ALA A 178 -4.82 -5.08 -4.97
N VAL A 179 -5.32 -5.75 -3.93
CA VAL A 179 -5.82 -5.11 -2.71
C VAL A 179 -5.21 -5.77 -1.48
N LEU A 180 -4.63 -4.95 -0.60
CA LEU A 180 -4.20 -5.33 0.73
C LEU A 180 -5.13 -4.67 1.75
N THR A 181 -5.68 -5.45 2.68
CA THR A 181 -6.38 -4.93 3.86
C THR A 181 -5.59 -5.25 5.13
N ILE A 182 -5.55 -4.33 6.10
CA ILE A 182 -4.93 -4.54 7.42
C ILE A 182 -5.91 -4.06 8.47
N ASN A 183 -6.57 -4.99 9.17
CA ASN A 183 -7.67 -4.65 10.07
C ASN A 183 -7.59 -5.40 11.40
N GLY A 184 -7.89 -4.69 12.50
CA GLY A 184 -7.95 -5.24 13.84
C GLY A 184 -9.31 -5.89 14.13
N THR A 185 -9.32 -7.06 14.80
CA THR A 185 -10.57 -7.78 15.12
C THR A 185 -11.36 -7.14 16.26
N THR A 186 -10.75 -6.23 17.03
CA THR A 186 -11.39 -5.47 18.13
C THR A 186 -11.50 -3.98 17.82
N ASP A 187 -11.42 -3.62 16.54
CA ASP A 187 -11.66 -2.27 16.08
C ASP A 187 -13.10 -1.83 16.38
N ASN A 188 -13.26 -0.74 17.14
CA ASN A 188 -14.56 -0.21 17.55
C ASN A 188 -15.06 0.93 16.64
N GLU A 189 -14.17 1.52 15.83
CA GLU A 189 -14.51 2.58 14.87
C GLU A 189 -14.99 1.96 13.54
N HIS A 190 -14.24 0.99 13.03
CA HIS A 190 -14.57 0.21 11.85
C HIS A 190 -14.61 -1.29 12.21
N PRO A 191 -15.72 -1.78 12.78
CA PRO A 191 -15.80 -3.13 13.30
C PRO A 191 -15.50 -4.21 12.24
N TYR A 192 -14.57 -5.12 12.56
CA TYR A 192 -14.12 -6.18 11.66
C TYR A 192 -15.29 -7.05 11.15
N ASN A 193 -16.27 -7.33 12.02
CA ASN A 193 -17.49 -8.06 11.72
C ASN A 193 -18.70 -7.13 11.93
N ASP A 194 -18.79 -6.03 11.18
CA ASP A 194 -19.91 -5.11 11.35
C ASP A 194 -21.24 -5.79 11.06
N GLN A 195 -22.21 -5.58 11.96
CA GLN A 195 -23.58 -6.04 11.84
C GLN A 195 -24.59 -4.88 11.91
N SER A 196 -24.09 -3.65 11.96
CA SER A 196 -24.93 -2.46 12.03
C SER A 196 -25.67 -2.16 10.72
N GLY A 197 -25.12 -2.69 9.61
CA GLY A 197 -25.60 -2.39 8.25
C GLY A 197 -25.05 -1.06 7.71
N VAL A 198 -24.01 -0.50 8.35
CA VAL A 198 -23.32 0.71 7.87
C VAL A 198 -22.13 0.34 7.02
N PHE A 199 -21.29 -0.60 7.50
CA PHE A 199 -20.10 -1.04 6.80
C PHE A 199 -20.21 -2.48 6.34
N PHE A 200 -19.46 -2.82 5.28
CA PHE A 200 -19.20 -4.21 4.98
C PHE A 200 -18.30 -4.83 6.06
N PRO A 201 -18.58 -6.04 6.55
CA PRO A 201 -17.60 -6.82 7.28
C PRO A 201 -16.30 -6.94 6.47
N VAL A 202 -15.14 -6.85 7.12
CA VAL A 202 -13.83 -6.88 6.44
C VAL A 202 -13.67 -8.14 5.56
N PRO A 203 -14.07 -9.35 5.98
CA PRO A 203 -14.03 -10.53 5.11
C PRO A 203 -14.83 -10.35 3.80
N ASN A 204 -15.95 -9.64 3.83
CA ASN A 204 -16.76 -9.38 2.64
C ASN A 204 -16.08 -8.41 1.67
N ILE A 205 -15.27 -7.46 2.19
CA ILE A 205 -14.45 -6.57 1.36
C ILE A 205 -13.38 -7.39 0.63
N SER A 206 -12.67 -8.26 1.36
CA SER A 206 -11.67 -9.16 0.79
C SER A 206 -12.28 -10.10 -0.25
N GLU A 207 -13.46 -10.67 0.03
CA GLU A 207 -14.20 -11.54 -0.90
C GLU A 207 -14.66 -10.78 -2.16
N PHE A 208 -15.13 -9.53 -2.03
CA PHE A 208 -15.51 -8.70 -3.18
C PHE A 208 -14.33 -8.56 -4.16
N TRP A 209 -13.16 -8.17 -3.68
CA TRP A 209 -11.97 -7.99 -4.51
C TRP A 209 -11.43 -9.33 -5.03
N ALA A 210 -11.50 -10.40 -4.24
CA ALA A 210 -11.15 -11.75 -4.68
C ALA A 210 -12.04 -12.21 -5.84
N ASN A 211 -13.34 -12.00 -5.75
CA ASN A 211 -14.31 -12.32 -6.79
C ASN A 211 -14.10 -11.47 -8.05
N HIS A 212 -13.87 -10.16 -7.88
CA HIS A 212 -13.57 -9.27 -9.01
C HIS A 212 -12.33 -9.73 -9.78
N ASN A 213 -11.28 -10.12 -9.05
CA ASN A 213 -10.00 -10.55 -9.64
C ASN A 213 -10.01 -12.01 -10.13
N ASN A 214 -11.12 -12.75 -10.01
CA ASN A 214 -11.23 -14.19 -10.33
C ASN A 214 -10.18 -15.05 -9.60
N THR A 215 -9.85 -14.71 -8.35
CA THR A 215 -8.91 -15.49 -7.55
C THR A 215 -9.50 -16.81 -7.05
N ASP A 216 -8.68 -17.66 -6.45
CA ASP A 216 -9.14 -18.82 -5.70
C ASP A 216 -10.13 -18.36 -4.61
N GLN A 217 -11.25 -19.09 -4.45
CA GLN A 217 -12.28 -18.73 -3.48
C GLN A 217 -11.89 -18.99 -2.03
N THR A 218 -10.90 -19.86 -1.81
CA THR A 218 -10.37 -20.17 -0.48
C THR A 218 -8.99 -19.60 -0.32
N PRO A 219 -8.76 -18.69 0.64
CA PRO A 219 -7.43 -18.11 0.82
C PRO A 219 -6.44 -19.11 1.42
N VAL A 220 -5.19 -18.94 1.08
CA VAL A 220 -4.08 -19.54 1.83
C VAL A 220 -3.91 -18.73 3.11
N VAL A 221 -3.92 -19.41 4.26
CA VAL A 221 -3.76 -18.76 5.57
C VAL A 221 -2.39 -19.08 6.14
N THR A 222 -1.65 -18.05 6.56
CA THR A 222 -0.36 -18.20 7.24
C THR A 222 -0.32 -17.30 8.47
N THR A 223 0.30 -17.77 9.54
CA THR A 223 0.51 -16.97 10.76
C THR A 223 1.82 -16.22 10.65
N ILE A 224 1.79 -14.92 10.92
CA ILE A 224 3.00 -14.12 11.08
C ILE A 224 3.55 -14.38 12.50
N PRO A 225 4.88 -14.55 12.67
CA PRO A 225 5.44 -14.73 13.99
C PRO A 225 5.08 -13.58 14.93
N ASP A 226 4.73 -13.91 16.16
CA ASP A 226 4.51 -12.94 17.24
C ASP A 226 5.89 -12.45 17.71
N TYR A 227 6.28 -11.27 17.22
CA TYR A 227 7.58 -10.65 17.53
C TYR A 227 7.52 -9.81 18.80
N ASP A 228 6.34 -9.28 19.14
CA ASP A 228 6.10 -8.54 20.39
C ASP A 228 4.92 -9.12 21.16
N PRO A 229 5.11 -10.21 21.90
CA PRO A 229 4.02 -10.84 22.66
C PRO A 229 3.48 -9.93 23.79
N THR A 230 4.05 -8.73 23.98
CA THR A 230 3.59 -7.79 25.02
C THR A 230 2.50 -6.86 24.52
N ASP A 231 2.29 -6.74 23.22
CA ASP A 231 1.22 -5.91 22.64
C ASP A 231 -0.16 -6.59 22.73
N GLY A 232 -0.22 -7.91 23.00
CA GLY A 232 -1.44 -8.67 23.22
C GLY A 232 -2.22 -9.02 21.95
N SER A 233 -1.60 -8.82 20.78
CA SER A 233 -2.20 -9.10 19.49
C SER A 233 -1.32 -10.05 18.65
N THR A 234 -1.88 -10.65 17.62
CA THR A 234 -1.17 -11.53 16.66
C THR A 234 -1.70 -11.29 15.27
N VAL A 235 -0.97 -11.74 14.24
CA VAL A 235 -1.36 -11.48 12.85
C VAL A 235 -1.48 -12.77 12.05
N GLU A 236 -2.61 -12.92 11.36
CA GLU A 236 -2.82 -13.93 10.31
C GLU A 236 -2.86 -13.24 8.95
N ARG A 237 -2.15 -13.83 7.96
CA ARG A 237 -2.23 -13.41 6.57
C ARG A 237 -3.13 -14.36 5.81
N TYR A 238 -4.15 -13.82 5.19
CA TYR A 238 -5.03 -14.48 4.24
C TYR A 238 -4.63 -14.03 2.83
N SER A 239 -4.47 -14.96 1.89
CA SER A 239 -4.06 -14.65 0.52
C SER A 239 -4.94 -15.39 -0.47
N TRP A 240 -5.72 -14.66 -1.26
CA TRP A 240 -6.53 -15.16 -2.35
C TRP A 240 -5.71 -15.08 -3.64
N LEU A 241 -5.22 -16.22 -4.10
CA LEU A 241 -4.24 -16.34 -5.18
C LEU A 241 -4.88 -16.64 -6.53
N ASN A 242 -4.04 -16.73 -7.56
CA ASN A 242 -4.38 -17.23 -8.89
C ASN A 242 -5.45 -16.39 -9.64
N GLY A 243 -5.54 -15.09 -9.35
CA GLY A 243 -6.43 -14.20 -10.08
C GLY A 243 -5.96 -13.90 -11.51
N ASP A 244 -6.83 -13.21 -12.24
CA ASP A 244 -6.51 -12.73 -13.58
C ASP A 244 -5.25 -11.87 -13.58
N ASN A 245 -4.41 -12.01 -14.59
CA ASN A 245 -3.10 -11.36 -14.70
C ASN A 245 -2.19 -11.58 -13.46
N CYS A 246 -2.33 -12.72 -12.79
CA CYS A 246 -1.64 -13.08 -11.55
C CYS A 246 -1.90 -12.10 -10.38
N VAL A 247 -2.96 -11.32 -10.44
CA VAL A 247 -3.36 -10.46 -9.34
C VAL A 247 -3.84 -11.31 -8.16
N TYR A 248 -3.60 -10.85 -6.95
CA TYR A 248 -4.08 -11.49 -5.74
C TYR A 248 -4.52 -10.45 -4.71
N VAL A 249 -5.31 -10.90 -3.75
CA VAL A 249 -5.79 -10.11 -2.62
C VAL A 249 -5.13 -10.62 -1.35
N GLU A 250 -4.69 -9.73 -0.49
CA GLU A 250 -4.19 -10.08 0.85
C GLU A 250 -5.01 -9.37 1.94
N GLU A 251 -5.23 -10.08 3.03
CA GLU A 251 -5.72 -9.51 4.28
C GLU A 251 -4.73 -9.85 5.40
N LEU A 252 -4.29 -8.83 6.13
CA LEU A 252 -3.57 -8.98 7.40
C LEU A 252 -4.58 -8.75 8.53
N LYS A 253 -5.07 -9.85 9.07
CA LYS A 253 -6.02 -9.85 10.18
C LYS A 253 -5.25 -9.75 11.49
N VAL A 254 -5.36 -8.60 12.16
CA VAL A 254 -4.73 -8.37 13.46
C VAL A 254 -5.68 -8.84 14.56
N ILE A 255 -5.43 -10.03 15.07
CA ILE A 255 -6.25 -10.64 16.13
C ILE A 255 -6.02 -9.86 17.44
N ASN A 256 -7.10 -9.44 18.10
CA ASN A 256 -7.12 -8.52 19.25
C ASN A 256 -6.57 -7.11 18.96
N GLY A 257 -6.25 -6.79 17.69
CA GLY A 257 -5.90 -5.43 17.29
C GLY A 257 -7.11 -4.51 17.25
N GLY A 258 -6.91 -3.23 17.60
CA GLY A 258 -7.92 -2.18 17.53
C GLY A 258 -7.83 -1.33 16.26
N HIS A 259 -8.31 -0.08 16.36
CA HIS A 259 -8.21 0.93 15.30
C HIS A 259 -6.78 1.52 15.29
N GLN A 260 -5.87 0.99 14.47
CA GLN A 260 -4.45 1.22 14.61
C GLN A 260 -3.70 1.23 13.27
N TRP A 261 -2.48 1.82 13.29
CA TRP A 261 -1.48 1.67 12.25
C TRP A 261 -0.35 0.77 12.76
N PRO A 262 -0.40 -0.55 12.50
CA PRO A 262 0.60 -1.50 13.00
C PRO A 262 2.04 -1.10 12.68
N GLY A 263 2.93 -1.32 13.65
CA GLY A 263 4.34 -0.94 13.58
C GLY A 263 4.64 0.49 14.04
N THR A 264 3.60 1.30 14.28
CA THR A 264 3.73 2.63 14.90
C THR A 264 2.97 2.68 16.22
N PHE A 265 1.74 2.17 16.24
CA PHE A 265 0.97 1.98 17.46
C PHE A 265 0.04 0.76 17.33
N GLY A 266 -0.23 0.09 18.43
CA GLY A 266 -1.00 -1.14 18.51
C GLY A 266 -0.12 -2.36 18.24
N ASN A 267 -0.44 -3.17 17.25
CA ASN A 267 0.33 -4.36 16.89
C ASN A 267 1.74 -4.01 16.41
N MET A 268 2.75 -4.72 16.89
CA MET A 268 4.17 -4.54 16.57
C MET A 268 4.78 -5.73 15.82
N ASP A 269 4.00 -6.75 15.46
CA ASP A 269 4.47 -7.89 14.68
C ASP A 269 4.70 -7.54 13.21
N ILE A 270 4.00 -6.52 12.72
CA ILE A 270 4.11 -6.01 11.35
C ILE A 270 4.30 -4.50 11.37
N ALA A 271 4.87 -3.97 10.31
CA ALA A 271 4.88 -2.53 10.02
C ALA A 271 3.99 -2.27 8.82
N ALA A 272 2.83 -1.62 9.02
CA ALA A 272 1.83 -1.40 7.98
C ALA A 272 2.40 -0.66 6.75
N SER A 273 3.30 0.31 6.96
CA SER A 273 3.98 1.01 5.87
C SER A 273 4.84 0.06 5.03
N ASN A 274 5.59 -0.86 5.68
CA ASN A 274 6.41 -1.85 4.98
C ASN A 274 5.55 -2.88 4.25
N GLU A 275 4.49 -3.38 4.88
CA GLU A 275 3.56 -4.34 4.27
C GLU A 275 2.83 -3.71 3.08
N THR A 276 2.42 -2.46 3.19
CA THR A 276 1.82 -1.69 2.08
C THR A 276 2.76 -1.67 0.88
N TRP A 277 4.00 -1.19 1.05
CA TRP A 277 4.94 -1.12 -0.07
C TRP A 277 5.33 -2.50 -0.59
N ARG A 278 5.61 -3.47 0.29
CA ARG A 278 5.86 -4.87 -0.05
C ARG A 278 4.79 -5.43 -0.99
N PHE A 279 3.54 -5.05 -0.76
CA PHE A 279 2.41 -5.54 -1.52
C PHE A 279 2.23 -4.76 -2.82
N VAL A 280 1.96 -3.45 -2.76
CA VAL A 280 1.56 -2.65 -3.94
C VAL A 280 2.63 -2.60 -5.01
N SER A 281 3.91 -2.55 -4.62
CA SER A 281 5.05 -2.44 -5.56
C SER A 281 5.22 -3.62 -6.51
N LYS A 282 4.52 -4.72 -6.26
CA LYS A 282 4.55 -5.93 -7.11
C LYS A 282 3.66 -5.82 -8.34
N PHE A 283 2.78 -4.82 -8.40
CA PHE A 283 1.75 -4.72 -9.41
C PHE A 283 1.90 -3.47 -10.27
N ASN A 284 1.35 -3.57 -11.46
CA ASN A 284 1.05 -2.45 -12.34
C ASN A 284 -0.39 -2.61 -12.87
N THR A 285 -0.87 -1.69 -13.70
CA THR A 285 -2.23 -1.76 -14.28
C THR A 285 -2.46 -2.99 -15.15
N SER A 286 -1.41 -3.70 -15.56
CA SER A 286 -1.50 -4.96 -16.29
C SER A 286 -1.50 -6.21 -15.37
N GLY A 287 -1.40 -6.04 -14.04
CA GLY A 287 -1.38 -7.11 -13.05
C GLY A 287 -0.03 -7.27 -12.34
N LEU A 288 0.31 -8.49 -11.91
CA LEU A 288 1.58 -8.78 -11.25
C LEU A 288 2.74 -8.55 -12.22
N ILE A 289 3.71 -7.71 -11.84
CA ILE A 289 4.92 -7.48 -12.63
C ILE A 289 5.66 -8.81 -12.81
N ASN A 290 5.97 -9.14 -14.07
CA ASN A 290 6.56 -10.43 -14.47
C ASN A 290 5.61 -11.64 -14.31
N CYS A 291 4.28 -11.42 -14.34
CA CYS A 291 3.34 -12.53 -14.48
C CYS A 291 3.64 -13.31 -15.76
N SER A 292 4.07 -14.55 -15.60
CA SER A 292 4.11 -15.49 -16.72
C SER A 292 2.88 -16.41 -16.60
N SER A 293 2.05 -16.41 -17.60
CA SER A 293 0.76 -17.12 -17.66
C SER A 293 0.83 -18.67 -17.50
N THR A 294 1.93 -19.18 -16.96
CA THR A 294 2.19 -20.62 -16.83
C THR A 294 2.61 -21.09 -15.43
N ASN A 295 2.60 -20.26 -14.36
CA ASN A 295 3.18 -20.73 -13.09
C ASN A 295 2.48 -20.24 -11.84
N THR A 296 1.66 -21.11 -11.24
CA THR A 296 1.28 -21.10 -9.80
C THR A 296 2.49 -21.01 -8.86
N GLU A 297 3.67 -21.55 -9.25
CA GLU A 297 4.93 -21.43 -8.49
C GLU A 297 5.41 -19.99 -8.34
N ASN A 298 5.20 -19.11 -9.34
CA ASN A 298 5.67 -17.73 -9.28
C ASN A 298 4.84 -16.86 -8.33
N GLN A 299 3.55 -17.13 -8.16
CA GLN A 299 2.74 -16.42 -7.16
C GLN A 299 3.14 -16.81 -5.74
N GLN A 300 3.40 -18.08 -5.52
CA GLN A 300 3.87 -18.56 -4.22
C GLN A 300 5.25 -18.00 -3.87
N LEU A 301 6.14 -17.87 -4.87
CA LEU A 301 7.45 -17.21 -4.73
C LEU A 301 7.30 -15.69 -4.45
N ALA A 302 6.30 -15.03 -5.03
CA ALA A 302 6.04 -13.60 -4.77
C ALA A 302 5.55 -13.35 -3.33
N LEU A 303 4.85 -14.31 -2.72
CA LEU A 303 4.42 -14.26 -1.32
C LEU A 303 5.56 -14.66 -0.35
N GLU A 304 6.31 -15.71 -0.68
CA GLU A 304 7.39 -16.22 0.16
C GLU A 304 8.67 -15.38 0.07
N GLY A 305 8.82 -14.54 -0.98
CA GLY A 305 10.06 -13.84 -1.30
C GLY A 305 11.06 -14.76 -2.01
N LYS A 306 12.19 -14.20 -2.45
CA LYS A 306 13.27 -14.96 -3.06
C LYS A 306 14.14 -15.60 -1.98
N LEU A 307 14.37 -16.90 -2.07
CA LEU A 307 15.27 -17.60 -1.14
C LEU A 307 16.68 -16.97 -1.18
N VAL A 308 17.06 -16.34 -0.09
CA VAL A 308 18.38 -15.72 0.07
C VAL A 308 19.37 -16.71 0.65
N LYS A 309 18.93 -17.50 1.65
CA LYS A 309 19.83 -18.37 2.40
C LYS A 309 19.08 -19.56 3.00
N ARG A 310 19.71 -20.70 3.00
CA ARG A 310 19.25 -21.90 3.71
C ARG A 310 20.21 -22.24 4.84
N VAL A 311 19.70 -22.32 6.06
CA VAL A 311 20.52 -22.57 7.25
C VAL A 311 19.99 -23.74 8.08
N ASN A 312 20.86 -24.36 8.89
CA ASN A 312 20.43 -25.31 9.92
C ASN A 312 20.03 -24.59 11.22
N LEU A 313 19.61 -25.32 12.23
CA LEU A 313 19.21 -24.79 13.55
C LEU A 313 20.29 -23.97 14.27
N LEU A 314 21.55 -24.07 13.86
CA LEU A 314 22.66 -23.29 14.39
C LEU A 314 22.98 -22.06 13.53
N GLY A 315 22.14 -21.74 12.54
CA GLY A 315 22.34 -20.62 11.62
C GLY A 315 23.44 -20.85 10.57
N LYS A 316 24.02 -22.04 10.49
CA LYS A 316 25.06 -22.35 9.50
C LYS A 316 24.44 -22.74 8.17
N GLU A 317 24.94 -22.15 7.08
CA GLU A 317 24.49 -22.44 5.72
C GLU A 317 24.67 -23.87 5.32
N VAL A 318 23.63 -24.50 4.77
CA VAL A 318 23.60 -25.92 4.41
C VAL A 318 22.83 -26.14 3.11
N LYS A 319 23.26 -27.14 2.32
CA LYS A 319 22.52 -27.56 1.12
C LYS A 319 21.49 -28.65 1.44
N ASN A 320 21.82 -29.58 2.34
CA ASN A 320 20.97 -30.70 2.75
C ASN A 320 21.15 -30.97 4.24
N SER A 321 20.08 -30.99 5.00
CA SER A 321 20.02 -31.38 6.40
C SER A 321 18.62 -31.95 6.67
N SER A 322 18.46 -32.74 7.72
CA SER A 322 17.16 -33.30 8.12
C SER A 322 16.18 -32.18 8.56
N PHE A 323 16.70 -31.03 8.96
CA PHE A 323 15.94 -29.84 9.29
C PHE A 323 16.68 -28.63 8.73
N VAL A 324 15.99 -27.78 8.00
CA VAL A 324 16.51 -26.54 7.45
C VAL A 324 15.53 -25.38 7.65
N ILE A 325 16.07 -24.19 7.71
CA ILE A 325 15.33 -22.92 7.71
C ILE A 325 15.71 -22.18 6.43
N ASP A 326 14.75 -21.96 5.57
CA ASP A 326 14.89 -21.12 4.40
C ASP A 326 14.61 -19.67 4.78
N LEU A 327 15.53 -18.76 4.48
CA LEU A 327 15.40 -17.31 4.70
C LEU A 327 15.18 -16.64 3.36
N PHE A 328 14.20 -15.76 3.30
CA PHE A 328 13.79 -15.04 2.09
C PHE A 328 14.16 -13.56 2.17
N ASP A 329 14.26 -12.91 1.02
CA ASP A 329 14.63 -11.48 0.89
C ASP A 329 13.57 -10.51 1.45
N ASN A 330 12.35 -10.98 1.65
CA ASN A 330 11.26 -10.24 2.30
C ASN A 330 11.25 -10.37 3.84
N GLY A 331 12.28 -10.96 4.45
CA GLY A 331 12.38 -11.19 5.89
C GLY A 331 11.66 -12.44 6.40
N ASN A 332 10.90 -13.14 5.55
CA ASN A 332 10.23 -14.38 5.93
C ASN A 332 11.22 -15.54 6.12
N SER A 333 10.81 -16.51 6.92
CA SER A 333 11.55 -17.78 7.06
C SER A 333 10.58 -18.97 7.00
N LYS A 334 11.04 -20.07 6.40
CA LYS A 334 10.28 -21.33 6.30
C LYS A 334 11.07 -22.46 6.91
N LYS A 335 10.48 -23.17 7.87
CA LYS A 335 11.07 -24.38 8.46
C LYS A 335 10.69 -25.59 7.60
N ILE A 336 11.65 -26.37 7.18
CA ILE A 336 11.45 -27.54 6.33
C ILE A 336 12.05 -28.76 7.01
N PHE A 337 11.25 -29.83 7.16
CA PHE A 337 11.70 -31.16 7.56
C PHE A 337 11.94 -31.98 6.30
N ILE A 338 13.14 -32.42 6.08
CA ILE A 338 13.49 -33.34 4.99
C ILE A 338 13.45 -34.76 5.54
N ILE A 339 12.40 -35.48 5.19
CA ILE A 339 12.29 -36.93 5.47
C ILE A 339 13.11 -37.63 4.39
N LYS A 340 14.14 -38.36 4.81
CA LYS A 340 14.93 -39.22 3.93
C LYS A 340 14.31 -40.61 3.81
#